data_6775e59e715ca08154e77497c6874f3c
#
_entry.id   6775e59e715ca08154e77497c6874f3c
#
_cell.length_a   1.000
_cell.length_b   1.000
_cell.length_c   1.000
_cell.angle_alpha   90.00
_cell.angle_beta   90.00
_cell.angle_gamma   90.00
#
_symmetry.space_group_name_H-M   'P 1'
#
loop_
_entity.id
_entity.type
_entity.pdbx_description
1 polymer ?
#
loop_
_entity_poly.entity_id
_entity_poly.type
_entity_poly.pdbx_seq_one_letter_code
_entity_poly.pdbx_strand_id
1 'polypeptide(L)'
;MKVLLLGSGGREHALAWKIAQSPKVEKLYIAPGNAGTSEAGENVNLKATDFPALKAFALEKEIDMIVVGPEDPLVQGIFDSFKEDPATCHIDIIGPTAKGATLEGSKEFAKGFMMRHNIPTARYKSITADNLQEGLDFLASLEAPYVLKADGLCAGCLLYTSPS
;
A
#
# COMPACT_ATOMS: atom_id res chain seq x y z
N MET A 1 13.03 10.16 18.38
CA MET A 1 11.77 9.42 18.08
C MET A 1 12.08 8.01 17.63
N LYS A 2 11.25 7.05 18.03
CA LYS A 2 11.33 5.65 17.60
C LYS A 2 10.34 5.42 16.46
N VAL A 3 10.83 4.89 15.35
CA VAL A 3 10.04 4.71 14.12
C VAL A 3 9.91 3.22 13.80
N LEU A 4 8.72 2.78 13.41
CA LEU A 4 8.46 1.46 12.85
C LEU A 4 8.10 1.60 11.37
N LEU A 5 8.93 1.06 10.49
CA LEU A 5 8.66 0.96 9.06
C LEU A 5 8.08 -0.41 8.74
N LEU A 6 6.92 -0.45 8.10
CA LEU A 6 6.30 -1.70 7.66
C LEU A 6 6.66 -2.01 6.21
N GLY A 7 7.02 -3.26 5.97
CA GLY A 7 7.31 -3.81 4.64
C GLY A 7 8.68 -4.47 4.53
N SER A 8 8.97 -5.03 3.34
CA SER A 8 10.18 -5.84 3.10
C SER A 8 10.75 -5.71 1.69
N GLY A 9 10.20 -4.82 0.86
CA GLY A 9 10.62 -4.62 -0.52
C GLY A 9 11.78 -3.63 -0.69
N GLY A 10 12.21 -3.42 -1.92
CA GLY A 10 13.24 -2.42 -2.26
C GLY A 10 12.83 -0.99 -1.95
N ARG A 11 11.53 -0.68 -2.05
CA ARG A 11 10.95 0.61 -1.64
C ARG A 11 11.17 0.84 -0.14
N GLU A 12 10.86 -0.14 0.69
CA GLU A 12 11.05 -0.05 2.13
C GLU A 12 12.54 0.00 2.51
N HIS A 13 13.42 -0.69 1.77
CA HIS A 13 14.86 -0.54 1.97
C HIS A 13 15.33 0.91 1.71
N ALA A 14 14.89 1.52 0.61
CA ALA A 14 15.21 2.92 0.30
C ALA A 14 14.66 3.89 1.37
N LEU A 15 13.43 3.66 1.86
CA LEU A 15 12.84 4.42 2.95
C LEU A 15 13.64 4.25 4.25
N ALA A 16 13.99 3.01 4.63
CA ALA A 16 14.78 2.72 5.82
C ALA A 16 16.14 3.45 5.80
N TRP A 17 16.86 3.33 4.66
CA TRP A 17 18.12 4.01 4.45
C TRP A 17 18.00 5.54 4.62
N LYS A 18 16.90 6.13 4.10
CA LYS A 18 16.70 7.59 4.22
C LYS A 18 16.26 8.01 5.61
N ILE A 19 15.37 7.27 6.25
CA ILE A 19 14.87 7.54 7.62
C ILE A 19 16.01 7.48 8.62
N ALA A 20 16.91 6.48 8.50
CA ALA A 20 18.05 6.30 9.40
C ALA A 20 19.05 7.48 9.40
N GLN A 21 19.07 8.29 8.34
CA GLN A 21 19.93 9.48 8.26
C GLN A 21 19.37 10.68 9.03
N SER A 22 18.14 10.61 9.51
CA SER A 22 17.51 11.73 10.22
C SER A 22 18.03 11.84 11.66
N PRO A 23 18.56 13.00 12.10
CA PRO A 23 18.97 13.18 13.48
C PRO A 23 17.82 13.15 14.49
N LYS A 24 16.57 13.16 14.02
CA LYS A 24 15.38 13.02 14.86
C LYS A 24 15.04 11.57 15.17
N VAL A 25 15.59 10.61 14.44
CA VAL A 25 15.34 9.17 14.62
C VAL A 25 16.40 8.60 15.55
N GLU A 26 15.95 8.19 16.71
CA GLU A 26 16.77 7.53 17.73
C GLU A 26 16.88 6.02 17.42
N LYS A 27 15.77 5.41 17.03
CA LYS A 27 15.69 3.98 16.72
C LYS A 27 14.75 3.74 15.55
N LEU A 28 15.18 2.91 14.62
CA LEU A 28 14.37 2.44 13.49
C LEU A 28 14.17 0.93 13.59
N TYR A 29 12.92 0.49 13.64
CA TYR A 29 12.49 -0.90 13.49
C TYR A 29 11.86 -1.10 12.11
N ILE A 30 12.05 -2.28 11.50
CA ILE A 30 11.47 -2.61 10.19
C ILE A 30 10.77 -3.97 10.28
N ALA A 31 9.50 -4.05 9.88
CA ALA A 31 8.66 -5.24 10.00
C ALA A 31 8.05 -5.68 8.65
N PRO A 32 8.38 -6.87 8.15
CA PRO A 32 9.40 -7.79 8.63
C PRO A 32 10.84 -7.40 8.22
N GLY A 33 11.01 -6.45 7.28
CA GLY A 33 12.30 -6.09 6.73
C GLY A 33 12.88 -7.12 5.75
N ASN A 34 14.11 -6.90 5.34
CA ASN A 34 14.90 -7.79 4.48
C ASN A 34 16.39 -7.70 4.83
N ALA A 35 17.25 -8.40 4.09
CA ALA A 35 18.69 -8.38 4.35
C ALA A 35 19.32 -6.98 4.28
N GLY A 36 18.88 -6.14 3.33
CA GLY A 36 19.40 -4.78 3.19
C GLY A 36 18.89 -3.82 4.26
N THR A 37 17.66 -3.99 4.75
CA THR A 37 17.10 -3.11 5.79
C THR A 37 17.80 -3.28 7.14
N SER A 38 18.43 -4.44 7.39
CA SER A 38 19.22 -4.67 8.63
C SER A 38 20.45 -3.77 8.74
N GLU A 39 20.91 -3.17 7.65
CA GLU A 39 22.01 -2.19 7.67
C GLU A 39 21.52 -0.80 8.13
N ALA A 40 20.23 -0.51 7.96
CA ALA A 40 19.64 0.79 8.31
C ALA A 40 18.93 0.78 9.68
N GLY A 41 18.45 -0.37 10.15
CA GLY A 41 17.71 -0.50 11.40
C GLY A 41 17.55 -1.94 11.85
N GLU A 42 16.71 -2.16 12.84
CA GLU A 42 16.46 -3.48 13.42
C GLU A 42 15.25 -4.15 12.75
N ASN A 43 15.48 -5.27 12.06
CA ASN A 43 14.39 -6.07 11.53
C ASN A 43 13.66 -6.82 12.64
N VAL A 44 12.32 -6.79 12.62
CA VAL A 44 11.48 -7.49 13.58
C VAL A 44 10.53 -8.43 12.85
N ASN A 45 10.46 -9.68 13.30
CA ASN A 45 9.65 -10.71 12.62
C ASN A 45 8.15 -10.55 12.92
N LEU A 46 7.55 -9.48 12.39
CA LEU A 46 6.12 -9.21 12.46
C LEU A 46 5.56 -9.04 11.05
N LYS A 47 4.37 -9.58 10.82
CA LYS A 47 3.65 -9.34 9.56
C LYS A 47 3.04 -7.94 9.57
N ALA A 48 3.15 -7.22 8.46
CA ALA A 48 2.59 -5.89 8.32
C ALA A 48 1.05 -5.82 8.42
N THR A 49 0.38 -6.96 8.30
CA THR A 49 -1.09 -7.11 8.42
C THR A 49 -1.55 -7.70 9.75
N ASP A 50 -0.63 -8.03 10.66
CA ASP A 50 -0.97 -8.52 12.01
C ASP A 50 -1.12 -7.33 12.98
N PHE A 51 -2.24 -6.62 12.91
CA PHE A 51 -2.47 -5.40 13.68
C PHE A 51 -2.41 -5.61 15.20
N PRO A 52 -2.93 -6.70 15.78
CA PRO A 52 -2.78 -6.96 17.21
C PRO A 52 -1.30 -7.06 17.63
N ALA A 53 -0.48 -7.80 16.90
CA ALA A 53 0.94 -7.94 17.20
C ALA A 53 1.70 -6.63 16.99
N LEU A 54 1.36 -5.87 15.94
CA LEU A 54 1.95 -4.55 15.69
C LEU A 54 1.62 -3.54 16.79
N LYS A 55 0.37 -3.52 17.29
CA LYS A 55 -0.03 -2.67 18.42
C LYS A 55 0.73 -3.02 19.69
N ALA A 56 0.81 -4.32 20.02
CA ALA A 56 1.53 -4.79 21.20
C ALA A 56 3.01 -4.38 21.13
N PHE A 57 3.66 -4.58 19.98
CA PHE A 57 5.04 -4.18 19.75
C PHE A 57 5.22 -2.66 19.83
N ALA A 58 4.30 -1.89 19.23
CA ALA A 58 4.38 -0.43 19.23
C ALA A 58 4.30 0.13 20.65
N LEU A 59 3.45 -0.43 21.49
CA LEU A 59 3.35 -0.05 22.91
C LEU A 59 4.57 -0.49 23.71
N GLU A 60 5.05 -1.75 23.54
CA GLU A 60 6.22 -2.27 24.24
C GLU A 60 7.49 -1.45 23.94
N LYS A 61 7.68 -1.09 22.67
CA LYS A 61 8.86 -0.33 22.22
C LYS A 61 8.69 1.18 22.31
N GLU A 62 7.52 1.66 22.70
CA GLU A 62 7.20 3.10 22.76
C GLU A 62 7.41 3.77 21.37
N ILE A 63 6.79 3.20 20.34
CA ILE A 63 6.90 3.72 18.97
C ILE A 63 6.15 5.06 18.87
N ASP A 64 6.82 6.08 18.36
CA ASP A 64 6.22 7.40 18.13
C ASP A 64 5.52 7.47 16.77
N MET A 65 6.07 6.79 15.76
CA MET A 65 5.60 6.89 14.37
C MET A 65 5.69 5.55 13.64
N ILE A 66 4.65 5.23 12.88
CA ILE A 66 4.62 4.08 11.96
C ILE A 66 4.58 4.59 10.52
N VAL A 67 5.50 4.13 9.69
CA VAL A 67 5.53 4.39 8.24
C VAL A 67 5.08 3.13 7.51
N VAL A 68 3.98 3.21 6.77
CA VAL A 68 3.42 2.04 6.07
C VAL A 68 3.91 2.04 4.63
N GLY A 69 4.80 1.11 4.30
CA GLY A 69 5.37 0.98 2.95
C GLY A 69 4.43 0.32 1.95
N PRO A 70 3.89 -0.89 2.23
CA PRO A 70 3.00 -1.59 1.31
C PRO A 70 1.55 -1.09 1.42
N GLU A 71 0.80 -1.26 0.34
CA GLU A 71 -0.60 -0.87 0.23
C GLU A 71 -1.56 -1.78 1.01
N ASP A 72 -1.23 -3.06 1.15
CA ASP A 72 -2.12 -4.08 1.74
C ASP A 72 -2.54 -3.75 3.19
N PRO A 73 -1.65 -3.41 4.13
CA PRO A 73 -2.06 -2.98 5.46
C PRO A 73 -2.95 -1.74 5.46
N LEU A 74 -2.75 -0.81 4.52
CA LEU A 74 -3.54 0.40 4.40
C LEU A 74 -4.97 0.09 3.96
N VAL A 75 -5.12 -0.76 2.95
CA VAL A 75 -6.44 -1.23 2.47
C VAL A 75 -7.17 -2.02 3.56
N GLN A 76 -6.43 -2.80 4.37
CA GLN A 76 -6.99 -3.52 5.51
C GLN A 76 -7.29 -2.63 6.73
N GLY A 77 -6.94 -1.33 6.69
CA GLY A 77 -7.35 -0.34 7.68
C GLY A 77 -6.43 -0.20 8.88
N ILE A 78 -5.12 -0.40 8.72
CA ILE A 78 -4.16 -0.20 9.83
C ILE A 78 -4.25 1.19 10.44
N PHE A 79 -4.42 2.24 9.61
CA PHE A 79 -4.58 3.62 10.09
C PHE A 79 -5.77 3.74 11.05
N ASP A 80 -6.95 3.29 10.57
CA ASP A 80 -8.19 3.37 11.32
C ASP A 80 -8.10 2.56 12.61
N SER A 81 -7.57 1.32 12.52
CA SER A 81 -7.38 0.43 13.67
C SER A 81 -6.53 1.06 14.78
N PHE A 82 -5.43 1.73 14.44
CA PHE A 82 -4.59 2.39 15.46
C PHE A 82 -5.23 3.66 16.02
N LYS A 83 -5.93 4.44 15.18
CA LYS A 83 -6.54 5.71 15.59
C LYS A 83 -7.82 5.54 16.40
N GLU A 84 -8.55 4.44 16.22
CA GLU A 84 -9.74 4.09 16.99
C GLU A 84 -9.42 3.49 18.36
N ASP A 85 -8.21 3.00 18.57
CA ASP A 85 -7.78 2.39 19.83
C ASP A 85 -7.17 3.45 20.77
N PRO A 86 -7.77 3.71 21.93
CA PRO A 86 -7.27 4.71 22.89
C PRO A 86 -5.81 4.49 23.33
N ALA A 87 -5.33 3.23 23.31
CA ALA A 87 -3.97 2.90 23.69
C ALA A 87 -2.93 3.31 22.64
N THR A 88 -3.31 3.32 21.35
CA THR A 88 -2.41 3.56 20.22
C THR A 88 -2.72 4.81 19.39
N CYS A 89 -3.84 5.51 19.68
CA CYS A 89 -4.30 6.67 18.89
C CYS A 89 -3.30 7.83 18.86
N HIS A 90 -2.41 7.91 19.85
CA HIS A 90 -1.36 8.91 19.92
C HIS A 90 -0.18 8.66 18.97
N ILE A 91 -0.02 7.42 18.48
CA ILE A 91 1.06 7.04 17.55
C ILE A 91 0.75 7.64 16.18
N ASP A 92 1.73 8.34 15.59
CA ASP A 92 1.59 8.87 14.24
C ASP A 92 1.65 7.76 13.18
N ILE A 93 0.68 7.74 12.26
CA ILE A 93 0.65 6.79 11.14
C ILE A 93 0.83 7.55 9.83
N ILE A 94 1.88 7.23 9.11
CA ILE A 94 2.10 7.76 7.76
C ILE A 94 1.47 6.81 6.75
N GLY A 95 0.29 7.20 6.28
CA GLY A 95 -0.53 6.46 5.33
C GLY A 95 -1.98 6.94 5.36
N PRO A 96 -2.78 6.63 4.34
CA PRO A 96 -4.20 6.99 4.30
C PRO A 96 -5.05 6.08 5.21
N THR A 97 -6.27 6.52 5.49
CA THR A 97 -7.35 5.67 6.02
C THR A 97 -7.69 4.54 5.02
N ALA A 98 -8.38 3.50 5.46
CA ALA A 98 -8.88 2.43 4.57
C ALA A 98 -9.70 3.00 3.41
N LYS A 99 -10.54 4.00 3.68
CA LYS A 99 -11.32 4.71 2.66
C LYS A 99 -10.43 5.41 1.63
N GLY A 100 -9.36 6.07 2.06
CA GLY A 100 -8.39 6.69 1.16
C GLY A 100 -7.60 5.66 0.37
N ALA A 101 -7.20 4.56 1.00
CA ALA A 101 -6.47 3.46 0.39
C ALA A 101 -7.26 2.72 -0.71
N THR A 102 -8.59 2.86 -0.75
CA THR A 102 -9.42 2.29 -1.83
C THR A 102 -9.01 2.79 -3.22
N LEU A 103 -8.42 3.99 -3.30
CA LEU A 103 -7.87 4.51 -4.57
C LEU A 103 -6.74 3.64 -5.15
N GLU A 104 -6.05 2.87 -4.34
CA GLU A 104 -5.05 1.91 -4.78
C GLU A 104 -5.59 0.47 -4.73
N GLY A 105 -6.46 0.18 -3.77
CA GLY A 105 -7.06 -1.14 -3.58
C GLY A 105 -8.00 -1.58 -4.69
N SER A 106 -8.69 -0.64 -5.37
CA SER A 106 -9.58 -0.91 -6.49
C SER A 106 -9.26 -0.01 -7.67
N LYS A 107 -8.88 -0.62 -8.79
CA LYS A 107 -8.60 0.08 -10.05
C LYS A 107 -9.86 0.69 -10.64
N GLU A 108 -10.99 0.00 -10.52
CA GLU A 108 -12.30 0.47 -10.96
C GLU A 108 -12.71 1.71 -10.17
N PHE A 109 -12.60 1.67 -8.84
CA PHE A 109 -12.89 2.83 -7.99
C PHE A 109 -11.99 4.03 -8.34
N ALA A 110 -10.68 3.80 -8.51
CA ALA A 110 -9.73 4.84 -8.88
C ALA A 110 -10.08 5.47 -10.23
N LYS A 111 -10.40 4.66 -11.23
CA LYS A 111 -10.82 5.14 -12.56
C LYS A 111 -12.12 5.95 -12.50
N GLY A 112 -13.11 5.46 -11.77
CA GLY A 112 -14.36 6.18 -11.54
C GLY A 112 -14.14 7.51 -10.82
N PHE A 113 -13.24 7.53 -9.82
CA PHE A 113 -12.84 8.76 -9.14
C PHE A 113 -12.19 9.77 -10.11
N MET A 114 -11.22 9.31 -10.90
CA MET A 114 -10.53 10.17 -11.88
C MET A 114 -11.52 10.79 -12.89
N MET A 115 -12.49 10.00 -13.37
CA MET A 115 -13.52 10.51 -14.28
C MET A 115 -14.42 11.56 -13.64
N ARG A 116 -14.88 11.33 -12.41
CA ARG A 116 -15.75 12.29 -11.69
C ARG A 116 -15.04 13.62 -11.42
N HIS A 117 -13.73 13.60 -11.27
CA HIS A 117 -12.91 14.77 -10.95
C HIS A 117 -12.12 15.32 -12.13
N ASN A 118 -12.40 14.86 -13.36
CA ASN A 118 -11.72 15.29 -14.59
C ASN A 118 -10.18 15.12 -14.52
N ILE A 119 -9.70 14.09 -13.82
CA ILE A 119 -8.27 13.77 -13.75
C ILE A 119 -7.89 12.99 -15.02
N PRO A 120 -6.89 13.47 -15.80
CA PRO A 120 -6.47 12.77 -17.00
C PRO A 120 -6.02 11.33 -16.72
N THR A 121 -6.57 10.39 -17.48
CA THR A 121 -6.20 8.97 -17.37
C THR A 121 -6.48 8.26 -18.70
N ALA A 122 -5.84 7.10 -18.91
CA ALA A 122 -6.12 6.28 -20.09
C ALA A 122 -7.57 5.81 -20.10
N ARG A 123 -8.13 5.62 -21.31
CA ARG A 123 -9.46 5.01 -21.51
C ARG A 123 -9.51 3.66 -20.78
N TYR A 124 -10.65 3.34 -20.21
CA TYR A 124 -10.85 2.06 -19.53
C TYR A 124 -12.30 1.59 -19.65
N LYS A 125 -12.49 0.30 -19.45
CA LYS A 125 -13.80 -0.34 -19.30
C LYS A 125 -13.68 -1.41 -18.21
N SER A 126 -14.58 -1.36 -17.22
CA SER A 126 -14.75 -2.49 -16.29
C SER A 126 -15.52 -3.60 -16.98
N ILE A 127 -14.98 -4.81 -16.91
CA ILE A 127 -15.53 -5.99 -17.57
C ILE A 127 -15.82 -7.05 -16.51
N THR A 128 -17.06 -7.54 -16.56
CA THR A 128 -17.55 -8.64 -15.72
C THR A 128 -18.11 -9.75 -16.62
N ALA A 129 -18.54 -10.86 -16.05
CA ALA A 129 -19.21 -11.90 -16.81
C ALA A 129 -20.49 -11.39 -17.52
N ASP A 130 -21.18 -10.41 -16.90
CA ASP A 130 -22.47 -9.92 -17.39
C ASP A 130 -22.33 -8.95 -18.58
N ASN A 131 -21.17 -8.30 -18.73
CA ASN A 131 -20.93 -7.32 -19.80
C ASN A 131 -19.74 -7.68 -20.71
N LEU A 132 -19.42 -8.97 -20.81
CA LEU A 132 -18.26 -9.46 -21.56
C LEU A 132 -18.28 -8.98 -23.02
N GLN A 133 -19.44 -8.99 -23.72
CA GLN A 133 -19.53 -8.54 -25.11
C GLN A 133 -19.18 -7.06 -25.25
N GLU A 134 -19.67 -6.21 -24.37
CA GLU A 134 -19.30 -4.79 -24.37
C GLU A 134 -17.79 -4.60 -24.12
N GLY A 135 -17.19 -5.47 -23.31
CA GLY A 135 -15.74 -5.49 -23.06
C GLY A 135 -14.95 -5.82 -24.34
N LEU A 136 -15.38 -6.83 -25.10
CA LEU A 136 -14.78 -7.20 -26.38
C LEU A 136 -14.91 -6.08 -27.43
N ASP A 137 -16.07 -5.45 -27.51
CA ASP A 137 -16.32 -4.32 -28.43
C ASP A 137 -15.44 -3.12 -28.05
N PHE A 138 -15.26 -2.87 -26.74
CA PHE A 138 -14.35 -1.83 -26.26
C PHE A 138 -12.91 -2.11 -26.65
N LEU A 139 -12.42 -3.36 -26.46
CA LEU A 139 -11.07 -3.76 -26.85
C LEU A 139 -10.86 -3.59 -28.35
N ALA A 140 -11.83 -3.97 -29.18
CA ALA A 140 -11.78 -3.79 -30.62
C ALA A 140 -11.72 -2.31 -31.04
N SER A 141 -12.15 -1.39 -30.19
CA SER A 141 -12.10 0.07 -30.43
C SER A 141 -10.77 0.71 -30.03
N LEU A 142 -9.84 -0.06 -29.46
CA LEU A 142 -8.53 0.42 -29.00
C LEU A 142 -7.44 0.04 -30.03
N GLU A 143 -6.41 0.89 -30.09
CA GLU A 143 -5.16 0.53 -30.76
C GLU A 143 -4.24 -0.19 -29.77
N ALA A 144 -3.57 -1.24 -30.25
CA ALA A 144 -2.56 -1.96 -29.45
C ALA A 144 -1.34 -1.06 -29.20
N PRO A 145 -0.60 -1.22 -28.07
CA PRO A 145 -0.85 -2.22 -27.02
C PRO A 145 -1.93 -1.78 -26.02
N TYR A 146 -2.77 -2.70 -25.59
CA TYR A 146 -3.69 -2.49 -24.48
C TYR A 146 -3.39 -3.41 -23.30
N VAL A 147 -3.87 -3.07 -22.10
CA VAL A 147 -3.53 -3.76 -20.85
C VAL A 147 -4.79 -4.27 -20.17
N LEU A 148 -4.85 -5.58 -19.92
CA LEU A 148 -5.88 -6.21 -19.08
C LEU A 148 -5.36 -6.31 -17.64
N LYS A 149 -6.18 -5.87 -16.69
CA LYS A 149 -5.84 -5.90 -15.25
C LYS A 149 -7.01 -6.48 -14.46
N ALA A 150 -6.73 -7.38 -13.53
CA ALA A 150 -7.71 -7.70 -12.51
C ALA A 150 -7.93 -6.50 -11.59
N ASP A 151 -9.15 -6.33 -11.08
CA ASP A 151 -9.40 -5.40 -10.00
C ASP A 151 -8.83 -5.95 -8.68
N GLY A 152 -8.51 -5.05 -7.72
CA GLY A 152 -7.90 -5.42 -6.44
C GLY A 152 -6.37 -5.47 -6.45
N LEU A 153 -5.80 -5.89 -5.31
CA LEU A 153 -4.37 -6.02 -5.08
C LEU A 153 -3.86 -7.35 -5.62
N CYS A 154 -3.18 -7.33 -6.74
CA CYS A 154 -2.67 -8.53 -7.42
C CYS A 154 -1.15 -8.53 -7.58
N ALA A 155 -0.43 -7.66 -6.85
CA ALA A 155 1.04 -7.56 -6.85
C ALA A 155 1.69 -7.60 -8.25
N GLY A 156 1.04 -7.01 -9.26
CA GLY A 156 1.49 -7.04 -10.65
C GLY A 156 1.29 -8.38 -11.38
N CYS A 157 0.75 -9.40 -10.71
CA CYS A 157 0.69 -10.78 -11.20
C CYS A 157 -0.35 -11.02 -12.31
N LEU A 158 -1.30 -10.08 -12.50
CA LEU A 158 -2.39 -10.20 -13.48
C LEU A 158 -2.39 -9.01 -14.45
N LEU A 159 -1.21 -8.72 -14.99
CA LEU A 159 -1.04 -7.74 -16.04
C LEU A 159 -0.79 -8.47 -17.35
N TYR A 160 -1.73 -8.43 -18.28
CA TYR A 160 -1.56 -8.93 -19.63
C TYR A 160 -1.41 -7.75 -20.58
N THR A 161 -0.30 -7.71 -21.32
CA THR A 161 -0.10 -6.75 -22.40
C THR A 161 -0.27 -7.46 -23.73
N SER A 162 -1.09 -6.92 -24.63
CA SER A 162 -1.14 -7.37 -26.02
C SER A 162 0.24 -7.22 -26.64
N PRO A 163 0.79 -8.24 -27.32
CA PRO A 163 1.96 -8.05 -28.14
C PRO A 163 1.66 -7.01 -29.22
N SER A 164 2.58 -6.10 -29.43
CA SER A 164 2.54 -5.10 -30.52
C SER A 164 2.77 -5.74 -31.84
#